data_24ca2cf1af511ecee2ec4b2c75558b78
#
_entry.id   24ca2cf1af511ecee2ec4b2c75558b78
#
_cell.length_a   1.000
_cell.length_b   1.000
_cell.length_c   1.000
_cell.angle_alpha   90.00
_cell.angle_beta   90.00
_cell.angle_gamma   90.00
#
_symmetry.space_group_name_H-M   'P 1'
#
loop_
_entity.id
_entity.type
_entity.pdbx_description
1 polymer ?
#
loop_
_entity_poly.entity_id
_entity_poly.type
_entity_poly.pdbx_seq_one_letter_code
_entity_poly.pdbx_strand_id
1 'polypeptide(L)'
;MEIELKEISIRELTDNYQDNAENGVTAYHGELDVRPPYQREFVYGEKERNAVIHTVKQGFPLNVMYWATRDNGTYEIIDGQQRTISICQYVKGDFAYEMRYFHNLTQDEKDQILDYKLMVYVCTGSDSEKLKWFETINIAGKPLFKQELRNAVYSGSWVSDAKKYFSKTGCPAYAIGSDYLTGSPIRQDFLETALSWISKADLVRYSGNIESYMAVHQKDPNALALWQYFQSVITWVGATFPNKRKKLMQGLPWGELFNLHKDKILDQNALEQSISDLIEDDEVENKKGIYQYLLTGHEKYLSLRAFKEKQMQKAYQNQSGICPSCNEHF
;
A
#
# COMPACT_ATOMS: atom_id res chain seq x y z
N MET A 1 -24.21 1.33 16.91
CA MET A 1 -24.04 2.21 15.74
C MET A 1 -25.41 2.56 15.18
N GLU A 2 -25.69 3.83 14.97
CA GLU A 2 -26.90 4.33 14.28
C GLU A 2 -26.56 4.67 12.84
N ILE A 3 -27.52 4.44 11.93
CA ILE A 3 -27.34 4.69 10.49
C ILE A 3 -28.56 5.45 9.99
N GLU A 4 -28.34 6.62 9.43
CA GLU A 4 -29.37 7.48 8.81
C GLU A 4 -29.10 7.58 7.31
N LEU A 5 -30.14 7.43 6.47
CA LEU A 5 -30.05 7.69 5.04
C LEU A 5 -30.41 9.15 4.78
N LYS A 6 -29.51 9.87 4.13
CA LYS A 6 -29.70 11.26 3.66
C LYS A 6 -29.63 11.36 2.14
N GLU A 7 -30.44 12.23 1.58
CA GLU A 7 -30.35 12.65 0.19
C GLU A 7 -29.64 14.00 0.14
N ILE A 8 -28.45 14.02 -0.44
CA ILE A 8 -27.60 15.22 -0.54
C ILE A 8 -27.45 15.58 -2.00
N SER A 9 -27.79 16.82 -2.36
CA SER A 9 -27.59 17.29 -3.74
C SER A 9 -26.10 17.51 -4.04
N ILE A 10 -25.74 17.40 -5.30
CA ILE A 10 -24.38 17.76 -5.73
C ILE A 10 -24.11 19.24 -5.41
N ARG A 11 -25.10 20.10 -5.45
CA ARG A 11 -25.01 21.50 -5.04
C ARG A 11 -24.52 21.64 -3.59
N GLU A 12 -25.16 20.93 -2.64
CA GLU A 12 -24.75 20.90 -1.24
C GLU A 12 -23.36 20.28 -1.07
N LEU A 13 -23.10 19.15 -1.76
CA LEU A 13 -21.82 18.46 -1.67
C LEU A 13 -20.65 19.35 -2.12
N THR A 14 -20.83 20.11 -3.22
CA THR A 14 -19.75 20.91 -3.82
C THR A 14 -19.59 22.27 -3.17
N ASP A 15 -20.53 22.67 -2.31
CA ASP A 15 -20.42 23.93 -1.59
C ASP A 15 -19.20 23.92 -0.68
N ASN A 16 -18.40 24.97 -0.78
CA ASN A 16 -17.13 25.15 -0.06
C ASN A 16 -16.12 23.98 -0.27
N TYR A 17 -16.14 23.37 -1.48
CA TYR A 17 -15.14 22.35 -1.82
C TYR A 17 -13.74 22.95 -1.94
N GLN A 18 -12.80 22.37 -1.19
CA GLN A 18 -11.38 22.74 -1.20
C GLN A 18 -10.51 21.48 -1.30
N ASP A 19 -9.58 21.47 -2.23
CA ASP A 19 -8.53 20.45 -2.34
C ASP A 19 -7.18 21.14 -2.12
N ASN A 20 -6.64 20.99 -0.94
CA ASN A 20 -5.38 21.59 -0.50
C ASN A 20 -4.26 20.54 -0.45
N ALA A 21 -4.25 19.59 -1.36
CA ALA A 21 -3.24 18.54 -1.55
C ALA A 21 -2.63 17.98 -0.25
N GLU A 22 -1.89 18.77 0.51
CA GLU A 22 -1.24 18.37 1.75
C GLU A 22 -2.11 18.54 3.01
N ASN A 23 -3.01 19.53 3.00
CA ASN A 23 -3.84 19.86 4.16
C ASN A 23 -5.22 19.20 4.17
N GLY A 24 -5.48 18.30 3.21
CA GLY A 24 -6.73 17.55 3.12
C GLY A 24 -7.67 18.05 2.02
N VAL A 25 -8.80 17.36 1.89
CA VAL A 25 -9.87 17.69 0.95
C VAL A 25 -11.16 17.80 1.74
N THR A 26 -11.82 18.94 1.63
CA THR A 26 -13.11 19.21 2.29
C THR A 26 -14.20 19.50 1.27
N ALA A 27 -15.44 19.16 1.63
CA ALA A 27 -16.65 19.40 0.82
C ALA A 27 -17.85 19.60 1.77
N TYR A 28 -19.06 19.71 1.23
CA TYR A 28 -20.30 19.81 2.00
C TYR A 28 -20.20 20.90 3.08
N HIS A 29 -20.25 22.15 2.65
CA HIS A 29 -20.10 23.36 3.48
C HIS A 29 -18.75 23.44 4.23
N GLY A 30 -17.77 22.60 3.88
CA GLY A 30 -16.51 22.45 4.61
C GLY A 30 -16.57 21.48 5.80
N GLU A 31 -17.74 20.86 6.02
CA GLU A 31 -17.97 19.94 7.15
C GLU A 31 -17.60 18.48 6.86
N LEU A 32 -17.43 18.10 5.57
CA LEU A 32 -17.03 16.75 5.18
C LEU A 32 -15.53 16.70 4.90
N ASP A 33 -14.81 15.90 5.66
CA ASP A 33 -13.46 15.48 5.31
C ASP A 33 -13.54 14.37 4.26
N VAL A 34 -13.20 14.71 3.01
CA VAL A 34 -13.26 13.77 1.88
C VAL A 34 -12.03 12.89 1.81
N ARG A 35 -10.93 13.29 2.43
CA ARG A 35 -9.69 12.52 2.46
C ARG A 35 -9.13 12.41 3.88
N PRO A 36 -9.83 11.69 4.77
CA PRO A 36 -9.31 11.42 6.09
C PRO A 36 -7.93 10.75 6.01
N PRO A 37 -7.08 10.89 7.04
CA PRO A 37 -5.68 10.42 7.02
C PRO A 37 -5.48 8.95 6.68
N TYR A 38 -6.47 8.11 6.93
CA TYR A 38 -6.42 6.67 6.62
C TYR A 38 -6.81 6.33 5.17
N GLN A 39 -7.50 7.20 4.47
CA GLN A 39 -7.87 7.00 3.05
C GLN A 39 -6.66 7.17 2.13
N ARG A 40 -6.70 6.46 1.00
CA ARG A 40 -5.69 6.59 -0.06
C ARG A 40 -5.83 7.92 -0.81
N GLU A 41 -4.80 8.27 -1.57
CA GLU A 41 -4.88 9.39 -2.51
C GLU A 41 -5.91 9.13 -3.63
N PHE A 42 -6.30 10.21 -4.32
CA PHE A 42 -7.17 10.11 -5.48
C PHE A 42 -6.49 9.31 -6.60
N VAL A 43 -7.13 8.24 -7.06
CA VAL A 43 -6.54 7.28 -8.01
C VAL A 43 -7.40 7.05 -9.26
N TYR A 44 -8.57 7.68 -9.38
CA TYR A 44 -9.38 7.58 -10.58
C TYR A 44 -8.67 8.25 -11.76
N GLY A 45 -8.48 7.51 -12.84
CA GLY A 45 -8.07 8.04 -14.12
C GLY A 45 -9.22 8.73 -14.85
N GLU A 46 -8.95 9.19 -16.06
CA GLU A 46 -9.93 9.88 -16.89
C GLU A 46 -11.18 9.03 -17.15
N LYS A 47 -11.01 7.74 -17.43
CA LYS A 47 -12.11 6.81 -17.71
C LYS A 47 -13.08 6.68 -16.54
N GLU A 48 -12.56 6.50 -15.34
CA GLU A 48 -13.39 6.33 -14.14
C GLU A 48 -14.08 7.64 -13.77
N ARG A 49 -13.39 8.78 -13.84
CA ARG A 49 -14.00 10.11 -13.61
C ARG A 49 -15.13 10.39 -14.60
N ASN A 50 -14.88 10.12 -15.88
CA ASN A 50 -15.88 10.30 -16.93
C ASN A 50 -17.11 9.42 -16.71
N ALA A 51 -16.93 8.17 -16.24
CA ALA A 51 -18.04 7.27 -15.92
C ALA A 51 -18.93 7.81 -14.78
N VAL A 52 -18.34 8.44 -13.77
CA VAL A 52 -19.11 9.08 -12.68
C VAL A 52 -19.95 10.23 -13.24
N ILE A 53 -19.36 11.13 -14.01
CA ILE A 53 -20.08 12.29 -14.57
C ILE A 53 -21.14 11.85 -15.59
N HIS A 54 -20.85 10.83 -16.39
CA HIS A 54 -21.83 10.22 -17.30
C HIS A 54 -23.06 9.74 -16.53
N THR A 55 -22.85 8.99 -15.44
CA THR A 55 -23.95 8.45 -14.63
C THR A 55 -24.84 9.57 -14.07
N VAL A 56 -24.24 10.64 -13.56
CA VAL A 56 -24.95 11.81 -13.04
C VAL A 56 -25.76 12.49 -14.15
N LYS A 57 -25.16 12.75 -15.32
CA LYS A 57 -25.84 13.40 -16.46
C LYS A 57 -27.03 12.59 -17.00
N GLN A 58 -26.93 11.26 -16.94
CA GLN A 58 -28.03 10.38 -17.37
C GLN A 58 -29.11 10.23 -16.30
N GLY A 59 -28.93 10.79 -15.10
CA GLY A 59 -29.85 10.58 -13.98
C GLY A 59 -29.88 9.14 -13.48
N PHE A 60 -28.85 8.32 -13.80
CA PHE A 60 -28.76 6.96 -13.32
C PHE A 60 -28.29 6.93 -11.86
N PRO A 61 -28.72 5.96 -11.05
CA PRO A 61 -28.32 5.88 -9.66
C PRO A 61 -26.81 5.60 -9.53
N LEU A 62 -26.11 6.46 -8.82
CA LEU A 62 -24.77 6.17 -8.31
C LEU A 62 -24.87 5.24 -7.09
N ASN A 63 -23.85 4.40 -6.91
CA ASN A 63 -23.74 3.63 -5.67
C ASN A 63 -23.76 4.55 -4.46
N VAL A 64 -24.44 4.11 -3.41
CA VAL A 64 -24.55 4.84 -2.14
C VAL A 64 -23.16 5.21 -1.59
N MET A 65 -23.10 6.33 -0.88
CA MET A 65 -21.90 6.80 -0.18
C MET A 65 -22.08 6.59 1.32
N TYR A 66 -20.97 6.50 2.04
CA TYR A 66 -20.98 6.24 3.47
C TYR A 66 -20.10 7.27 4.17
N TRP A 67 -20.72 7.99 5.11
CA TRP A 67 -20.06 8.98 5.95
C TRP A 67 -20.14 8.58 7.42
N ALA A 68 -19.17 8.97 8.22
CA ALA A 68 -19.19 8.82 9.67
C ALA A 68 -19.25 10.20 10.33
N THR A 69 -20.05 10.32 11.36
CA THR A 69 -20.07 11.51 12.22
C THR A 69 -18.85 11.48 13.14
N ARG A 70 -18.14 12.60 13.25
CA ARG A 70 -17.07 12.84 14.20
C ARG A 70 -17.60 13.45 15.51
N ASP A 71 -16.81 13.38 16.58
CA ASP A 71 -17.18 13.92 17.89
C ASP A 71 -17.46 15.43 17.89
N ASN A 72 -16.87 16.16 16.95
CA ASN A 72 -17.08 17.60 16.76
C ASN A 72 -18.31 17.96 15.89
N GLY A 73 -19.11 16.97 15.49
CA GLY A 73 -20.29 17.14 14.66
C GLY A 73 -20.02 17.24 13.17
N THR A 74 -18.75 17.21 12.72
CA THR A 74 -18.38 17.15 11.30
C THR A 74 -18.44 15.71 10.79
N TYR A 75 -18.22 15.53 9.49
CA TYR A 75 -18.29 14.23 8.83
C TYR A 75 -16.93 13.83 8.26
N GLU A 76 -16.71 12.54 8.15
CA GLU A 76 -15.63 11.97 7.34
C GLU A 76 -16.20 10.92 6.37
N ILE A 77 -15.62 10.87 5.18
CA ILE A 77 -16.06 9.90 4.19
C ILE A 77 -15.47 8.54 4.51
N ILE A 78 -16.31 7.50 4.51
CA ILE A 78 -15.90 6.10 4.69
C ILE A 78 -15.79 5.39 3.35
N ASP A 79 -16.83 5.51 2.51
CA ASP A 79 -16.79 5.07 1.11
C ASP A 79 -17.45 6.13 0.21
N GLY A 80 -16.96 6.21 -1.02
CA GLY A 80 -17.39 7.19 -2.02
C GLY A 80 -16.39 8.32 -2.28
N GLN A 81 -15.21 8.32 -1.64
CA GLN A 81 -14.17 9.33 -1.80
C GLN A 81 -13.88 9.66 -3.27
N GLN A 82 -13.61 8.64 -4.08
CA GLN A 82 -13.23 8.81 -5.49
C GLN A 82 -14.36 9.44 -6.31
N ARG A 83 -15.61 9.06 -6.03
CA ARG A 83 -16.81 9.62 -6.67
C ARG A 83 -17.02 11.07 -6.24
N THR A 84 -16.92 11.36 -4.96
CA THR A 84 -17.03 12.72 -4.40
C THR A 84 -16.00 13.64 -5.03
N ILE A 85 -14.72 13.27 -5.04
CA ILE A 85 -13.65 14.09 -5.64
C ILE A 85 -13.92 14.29 -7.13
N SER A 86 -14.33 13.26 -7.88
CA SER A 86 -14.63 13.39 -9.32
C SER A 86 -15.76 14.39 -9.59
N ILE A 87 -16.83 14.34 -8.80
CA ILE A 87 -17.96 15.26 -8.91
C ILE A 87 -17.50 16.70 -8.58
N CYS A 88 -16.82 16.89 -7.46
CA CYS A 88 -16.36 18.20 -7.02
C CYS A 88 -15.37 18.84 -8.01
N GLN A 89 -14.40 18.05 -8.50
CA GLN A 89 -13.44 18.52 -9.52
C GLN A 89 -14.13 18.93 -10.83
N TYR A 90 -15.14 18.16 -11.27
CA TYR A 90 -15.89 18.52 -12.47
C TYR A 90 -16.66 19.83 -12.31
N VAL A 91 -17.41 19.98 -11.22
CA VAL A 91 -18.17 21.21 -10.92
C VAL A 91 -17.25 22.41 -10.76
N LYS A 92 -16.07 22.22 -10.15
CA LYS A 92 -15.04 23.27 -10.06
C LYS A 92 -14.42 23.64 -11.41
N GLY A 93 -14.48 22.72 -12.39
CA GLY A 93 -13.92 22.92 -13.72
C GLY A 93 -12.46 22.46 -13.86
N ASP A 94 -12.04 21.52 -13.05
CA ASP A 94 -10.66 20.98 -13.09
C ASP A 94 -10.44 20.02 -14.28
N PHE A 95 -11.52 19.45 -14.85
CA PHE A 95 -11.46 18.63 -16.07
C PHE A 95 -12.72 18.75 -16.92
N ALA A 96 -12.61 18.34 -18.19
CA ALA A 96 -13.72 18.30 -19.14
C ALA A 96 -14.30 16.87 -19.25
N TYR A 97 -15.63 16.78 -19.37
CA TYR A 97 -16.34 15.57 -19.78
C TYR A 97 -16.92 15.79 -21.18
N GLU A 98 -16.69 14.86 -22.13
CA GLU A 98 -17.08 15.02 -23.55
C GLU A 98 -16.64 16.38 -24.14
N MET A 99 -15.39 16.77 -23.88
CA MET A 99 -14.79 18.03 -24.31
C MET A 99 -15.49 19.30 -23.78
N ARG A 100 -16.38 19.19 -22.81
CA ARG A 100 -17.10 20.30 -22.18
C ARG A 100 -16.78 20.39 -20.68
N TYR A 101 -16.28 21.53 -20.26
CA TYR A 101 -16.15 21.89 -18.86
C TYR A 101 -17.51 22.27 -18.27
N PHE A 102 -17.70 22.09 -16.96
CA PHE A 102 -18.94 22.41 -16.27
C PHE A 102 -19.37 23.86 -16.51
N HIS A 103 -18.46 24.83 -16.48
CA HIS A 103 -18.77 26.25 -16.71
C HIS A 103 -19.28 26.54 -18.14
N ASN A 104 -18.98 25.67 -19.12
CA ASN A 104 -19.44 25.78 -20.52
C ASN A 104 -20.82 25.14 -20.77
N LEU A 105 -21.44 24.56 -19.75
CA LEU A 105 -22.79 23.99 -19.83
C LEU A 105 -23.84 25.10 -19.82
N THR A 106 -25.01 24.82 -20.39
CA THR A 106 -26.21 25.70 -20.25
C THR A 106 -26.68 25.72 -18.78
N GLN A 107 -27.49 26.69 -18.39
CA GLN A 107 -27.98 26.77 -17.02
C GLN A 107 -28.79 25.51 -16.64
N ASP A 108 -29.66 25.07 -17.54
CA ASP A 108 -30.49 23.87 -17.32
C ASP A 108 -29.63 22.60 -17.11
N GLU A 109 -28.56 22.45 -17.92
CA GLU A 109 -27.61 21.33 -17.76
C GLU A 109 -26.83 21.40 -16.41
N LYS A 110 -26.48 22.62 -15.98
CA LYS A 110 -25.85 22.85 -14.68
C LYS A 110 -26.80 22.50 -13.54
N ASP A 111 -28.03 22.97 -13.61
CA ASP A 111 -29.01 22.71 -12.56
C ASP A 111 -29.38 21.23 -12.51
N GLN A 112 -29.52 20.55 -13.66
CA GLN A 112 -29.70 19.07 -13.68
C GLN A 112 -28.60 18.34 -12.93
N ILE A 113 -27.34 18.72 -13.10
CA ILE A 113 -26.21 18.11 -12.42
C ILE A 113 -26.21 18.49 -10.93
N LEU A 114 -26.38 19.76 -10.62
CA LEU A 114 -26.31 20.27 -9.24
C LEU A 114 -27.46 19.75 -8.36
N ASP A 115 -28.64 19.53 -8.93
CA ASP A 115 -29.81 19.05 -8.20
C ASP A 115 -29.90 17.54 -8.13
N TYR A 116 -28.96 16.81 -8.78
CA TYR A 116 -28.86 15.37 -8.66
C TYR A 116 -28.64 14.96 -7.21
N LYS A 117 -29.44 13.97 -6.72
CA LYS A 117 -29.43 13.49 -5.35
C LYS A 117 -28.51 12.30 -5.17
N LEU A 118 -27.55 12.46 -4.29
CA LEU A 118 -26.66 11.42 -3.81
C LEU A 118 -27.28 10.76 -2.59
N MET A 119 -27.29 9.43 -2.58
CA MET A 119 -27.74 8.64 -1.43
C MET A 119 -26.56 8.43 -0.49
N VAL A 120 -26.66 8.95 0.73
CA VAL A 120 -25.58 8.95 1.72
C VAL A 120 -26.05 8.31 3.02
N TYR A 121 -25.45 7.22 3.42
CA TYR A 121 -25.62 6.69 4.78
C TYR A 121 -24.66 7.40 5.74
N VAL A 122 -25.23 8.08 6.71
CA VAL A 122 -24.48 8.74 7.80
C VAL A 122 -24.50 7.83 9.02
N CYS A 123 -23.32 7.48 9.51
CA CYS A 123 -23.14 6.53 10.58
C CYS A 123 -22.61 7.21 11.83
N THR A 124 -23.26 6.97 12.97
CA THR A 124 -22.84 7.46 14.27
C THR A 124 -22.59 6.28 15.20
N GLY A 125 -21.43 6.25 15.84
CA GLY A 125 -21.04 5.15 16.73
C GLY A 125 -19.59 5.28 17.18
N SER A 126 -19.12 4.31 17.97
CA SER A 126 -17.70 4.23 18.37
C SER A 126 -16.79 3.94 17.17
N ASP A 127 -15.52 4.30 17.26
CA ASP A 127 -14.54 4.05 16.22
C ASP A 127 -14.42 2.56 15.87
N SER A 128 -14.52 1.68 16.88
CA SER A 128 -14.52 0.24 16.68
C SER A 128 -15.73 -0.26 15.88
N GLU A 129 -16.93 0.30 16.12
CA GLU A 129 -18.13 -0.04 15.35
C GLU A 129 -18.07 0.47 13.93
N LYS A 130 -17.67 1.74 13.75
CA LYS A 130 -17.46 2.35 12.43
C LYS A 130 -16.47 1.53 11.59
N LEU A 131 -15.37 1.10 12.21
CA LEU A 131 -14.34 0.32 11.57
C LEU A 131 -14.83 -1.05 11.12
N LYS A 132 -15.48 -1.81 12.03
CA LYS A 132 -16.03 -3.13 11.71
C LYS A 132 -17.05 -3.05 10.58
N TRP A 133 -17.83 -1.99 10.56
CA TRP A 133 -18.78 -1.76 9.48
C TRP A 133 -18.10 -1.38 8.18
N PHE A 134 -17.05 -0.55 8.23
CA PHE A 134 -16.21 -0.21 7.09
C PHE A 134 -15.56 -1.44 6.43
N GLU A 135 -15.06 -2.39 7.23
CA GLU A 135 -14.60 -3.68 6.71
C GLU A 135 -15.71 -4.41 5.96
N THR A 136 -16.92 -4.39 6.50
CA THR A 136 -18.07 -5.09 5.92
C THR A 136 -18.53 -4.50 4.59
N ILE A 137 -18.62 -3.18 4.46
CA ILE A 137 -19.09 -2.54 3.21
C ILE A 137 -18.05 -2.60 2.09
N ASN A 138 -16.76 -2.61 2.41
CA ASN A 138 -15.71 -2.72 1.41
C ASN A 138 -15.61 -4.12 0.75
N ILE A 139 -16.28 -5.13 1.28
CA ILE A 139 -16.37 -6.47 0.67
C ILE A 139 -17.10 -6.41 -0.68
N ALA A 140 -18.07 -5.50 -0.84
CA ALA A 140 -18.88 -5.38 -2.06
C ALA A 140 -18.28 -4.47 -3.16
N GLY A 141 -17.21 -3.71 -2.84
CA GLY A 141 -16.56 -2.76 -3.74
C GLY A 141 -15.15 -3.17 -4.16
N LYS A 142 -14.31 -2.19 -4.52
CA LYS A 142 -12.87 -2.42 -4.69
C LYS A 142 -12.25 -2.54 -3.29
N PRO A 143 -11.86 -3.75 -2.85
CA PRO A 143 -11.46 -3.98 -1.48
C PRO A 143 -10.27 -3.07 -1.10
N LEU A 144 -10.30 -2.53 0.10
CA LEU A 144 -9.13 -1.87 0.67
C LEU A 144 -8.01 -2.88 0.89
N PHE A 145 -6.79 -2.42 0.70
CA PHE A 145 -5.62 -3.19 1.08
C PHE A 145 -5.54 -3.29 2.61
N LYS A 146 -4.97 -4.38 3.12
CA LYS A 146 -4.82 -4.60 4.57
C LYS A 146 -4.20 -3.40 5.30
N GLN A 147 -3.21 -2.75 4.68
CA GLN A 147 -2.57 -1.58 5.30
C GLN A 147 -3.48 -0.34 5.31
N GLU A 148 -4.38 -0.18 4.35
CA GLU A 148 -5.38 0.90 4.38
C GLU A 148 -6.34 0.72 5.55
N LEU A 149 -6.76 -0.53 5.81
CA LEU A 149 -7.58 -0.87 6.99
C LEU A 149 -6.83 -0.58 8.30
N ARG A 150 -5.56 -0.99 8.42
CA ARG A 150 -4.73 -0.67 9.59
C ARG A 150 -4.59 0.83 9.80
N ASN A 151 -4.39 1.60 8.73
CA ASN A 151 -4.30 3.06 8.79
C ASN A 151 -5.59 3.69 9.34
N ALA A 152 -6.74 3.10 9.06
CA ALA A 152 -8.02 3.53 9.61
C ALA A 152 -8.15 3.20 11.10
N VAL A 153 -7.82 1.96 11.50
CA VAL A 153 -7.86 1.51 12.90
C VAL A 153 -6.99 2.36 13.81
N TYR A 154 -5.75 2.58 13.37
CA TYR A 154 -4.71 3.26 14.15
C TYR A 154 -4.54 4.71 13.69
N SER A 155 -5.64 5.34 13.20
CA SER A 155 -5.62 6.73 12.77
C SER A 155 -5.10 7.66 13.88
N GLY A 156 -4.34 8.68 13.50
CA GLY A 156 -3.73 9.62 14.44
C GLY A 156 -2.56 10.38 13.83
N SER A 157 -1.90 11.19 14.67
CA SER A 157 -0.74 11.99 14.28
C SER A 157 0.37 11.15 13.67
N TRP A 158 0.65 9.99 14.27
CA TRP A 158 1.69 9.07 13.82
C TRP A 158 1.43 8.54 12.41
N VAL A 159 0.22 8.01 12.12
CA VAL A 159 -0.13 7.50 10.78
C VAL A 159 -0.10 8.63 9.75
N SER A 160 -0.63 9.79 10.10
CA SER A 160 -0.62 10.97 9.22
C SER A 160 0.80 11.38 8.83
N ASP A 161 1.74 11.33 9.78
CA ASP A 161 3.13 11.63 9.52
C ASP A 161 3.84 10.51 8.74
N ALA A 162 3.61 9.24 9.08
CA ALA A 162 4.14 8.09 8.35
C ALA A 162 3.79 8.14 6.86
N LYS A 163 2.55 8.51 6.51
CA LYS A 163 2.09 8.62 5.13
C LYS A 163 2.86 9.66 4.31
N LYS A 164 3.41 10.72 4.93
CA LYS A 164 4.26 11.70 4.23
C LYS A 164 5.53 11.06 3.69
N TYR A 165 6.10 10.13 4.44
CA TYR A 165 7.33 9.43 4.04
C TYR A 165 7.08 8.27 3.09
N PHE A 166 5.95 7.54 3.23
CA PHE A 166 5.79 6.22 2.63
C PHE A 166 4.65 6.09 1.62
N SER A 167 3.65 6.99 1.63
CA SER A 167 2.35 6.70 0.99
C SER A 167 1.92 7.72 -0.08
N LYS A 168 2.82 8.58 -0.54
CA LYS A 168 2.56 9.57 -1.60
C LYS A 168 3.33 9.24 -2.87
N THR A 169 2.84 9.71 -4.00
CA THR A 169 3.60 9.68 -5.25
C THR A 169 4.91 10.44 -5.07
N GLY A 170 6.03 9.80 -5.42
CA GLY A 170 7.35 10.42 -5.28
C GLY A 170 7.81 10.65 -3.84
N CYS A 171 7.22 9.95 -2.86
CA CYS A 171 7.59 10.08 -1.45
C CYS A 171 9.06 9.72 -1.18
N PRO A 172 9.64 10.20 -0.06
CA PRO A 172 11.04 9.93 0.30
C PRO A 172 11.40 8.45 0.30
N ALA A 173 10.50 7.57 0.81
CA ALA A 173 10.75 6.13 0.83
C ALA A 173 10.86 5.53 -0.58
N TYR A 174 10.05 6.01 -1.52
CA TYR A 174 10.16 5.58 -2.92
C TYR A 174 11.48 6.01 -3.56
N ALA A 175 11.89 7.25 -3.29
CA ALA A 175 13.13 7.79 -3.85
C ALA A 175 14.37 6.96 -3.50
N ILE A 176 14.46 6.48 -2.25
CA ILE A 176 15.62 5.70 -1.80
C ILE A 176 15.43 4.19 -1.85
N GLY A 177 14.18 3.70 -1.80
CA GLY A 177 13.84 2.29 -1.64
C GLY A 177 13.38 1.58 -2.91
N SER A 178 13.10 2.28 -4.02
CA SER A 178 12.51 1.69 -5.24
C SER A 178 13.38 0.65 -5.95
N ASP A 179 14.67 0.56 -5.63
CA ASP A 179 15.56 -0.49 -6.13
C ASP A 179 15.47 -1.77 -5.30
N TYR A 180 14.90 -1.72 -4.10
CA TYR A 180 14.88 -2.80 -3.12
C TYR A 180 13.48 -3.29 -2.78
N LEU A 181 12.46 -2.42 -2.88
CA LEU A 181 11.07 -2.75 -2.60
C LEU A 181 10.26 -2.92 -3.88
N THR A 182 9.23 -3.74 -3.80
CA THR A 182 8.19 -3.87 -4.83
C THR A 182 6.92 -3.12 -4.42
N GLY A 183 6.02 -2.93 -5.37
CA GLY A 183 4.71 -2.30 -5.11
C GLY A 183 4.70 -0.79 -5.33
N SER A 184 3.65 -0.16 -4.84
CA SER A 184 3.37 1.27 -5.02
C SER A 184 3.13 1.98 -3.68
N PRO A 185 3.75 3.15 -3.45
CA PRO A 185 3.47 3.95 -2.24
C PRO A 185 1.98 4.26 -2.06
N ILE A 186 1.27 4.59 -3.15
CA ILE A 186 -0.16 4.92 -3.11
C ILE A 186 -1.01 3.74 -2.60
N ARG A 187 -0.58 2.50 -2.89
CA ARG A 187 -1.23 1.28 -2.39
C ARG A 187 -0.75 0.88 -0.99
N GLN A 188 0.00 1.73 -0.33
CA GLN A 188 0.57 1.53 1.00
C GLN A 188 1.64 0.44 1.08
N ASP A 189 2.11 -0.12 -0.04
CA ASP A 189 3.06 -1.25 -0.05
C ASP A 189 4.38 -0.90 0.64
N PHE A 190 4.87 0.34 0.48
CA PHE A 190 6.10 0.82 1.13
C PHE A 190 5.93 0.96 2.64
N LEU A 191 4.78 1.49 3.10
CA LEU A 191 4.47 1.61 4.53
C LEU A 191 4.31 0.22 5.15
N GLU A 192 3.55 -0.67 4.53
CA GLU A 192 3.34 -2.04 5.02
C GLU A 192 4.67 -2.80 5.14
N THR A 193 5.54 -2.67 4.14
CA THR A 193 6.86 -3.30 4.15
C THR A 193 7.73 -2.77 5.28
N ALA A 194 7.82 -1.45 5.46
CA ALA A 194 8.59 -0.83 6.54
C ALA A 194 8.07 -1.26 7.93
N LEU A 195 6.75 -1.30 8.09
CA LEU A 195 6.09 -1.77 9.31
C LEU A 195 6.37 -3.25 9.59
N SER A 196 6.28 -4.10 8.56
CA SER A 196 6.61 -5.52 8.69
C SER A 196 8.06 -5.74 9.13
N TRP A 197 8.98 -4.92 8.65
CA TRP A 197 10.39 -5.02 9.02
C TRP A 197 10.65 -4.59 10.47
N ILE A 198 10.13 -3.41 10.85
CA ILE A 198 10.38 -2.85 12.19
C ILE A 198 9.66 -3.66 13.28
N SER A 199 8.47 -4.19 13.02
CA SER A 199 7.76 -5.02 13.98
C SER A 199 8.50 -6.31 14.34
N LYS A 200 9.36 -6.79 13.44
CA LYS A 200 10.23 -7.95 13.64
C LYS A 200 11.60 -7.60 14.24
N ALA A 201 11.94 -6.31 14.36
CA ALA A 201 13.19 -5.87 14.98
C ALA A 201 13.19 -6.08 16.51
N ASP A 202 12.02 -6.00 17.13
CA ASP A 202 11.83 -6.27 18.57
C ASP A 202 10.62 -7.20 18.76
N LEU A 203 10.88 -8.49 18.75
CA LEU A 203 9.85 -9.53 18.88
C LEU A 203 9.21 -9.55 20.29
N VAL A 204 9.92 -9.09 21.31
CA VAL A 204 9.40 -9.01 22.68
C VAL A 204 8.31 -7.94 22.75
N ARG A 205 8.56 -6.79 22.15
CA ARG A 205 7.66 -5.63 22.22
C ARG A 205 6.48 -5.73 21.23
N TYR A 206 6.73 -6.22 20.02
CA TYR A 206 5.75 -6.17 18.93
C TYR A 206 5.29 -7.54 18.44
N SER A 207 5.87 -8.63 18.94
CA SER A 207 5.54 -10.02 18.54
C SER A 207 5.63 -10.24 17.01
N GLY A 208 6.42 -9.45 16.30
CA GLY A 208 6.54 -9.49 14.84
C GLY A 208 5.27 -9.04 14.08
N ASN A 209 4.37 -8.32 14.75
CA ASN A 209 3.03 -7.99 14.25
C ASN A 209 2.91 -6.48 14.00
N ILE A 210 2.44 -6.12 12.80
CA ILE A 210 2.26 -4.72 12.37
C ILE A 210 1.24 -4.01 13.28
N GLU A 211 0.14 -4.67 13.60
CA GLU A 211 -0.94 -4.13 14.42
C GLU A 211 -0.44 -3.77 15.82
N SER A 212 0.39 -4.64 16.41
CA SER A 212 1.01 -4.37 17.72
C SER A 212 1.94 -3.15 17.66
N TYR A 213 2.74 -3.02 16.61
CA TYR A 213 3.59 -1.85 16.42
C TYR A 213 2.75 -0.57 16.29
N MET A 214 1.74 -0.57 15.42
CA MET A 214 0.88 0.59 15.19
C MET A 214 0.08 0.99 16.43
N ALA A 215 -0.43 0.03 17.21
CA ALA A 215 -1.15 0.29 18.46
C ALA A 215 -0.27 1.00 19.51
N VAL A 216 0.98 0.55 19.65
CA VAL A 216 1.95 1.17 20.59
C VAL A 216 2.27 2.60 20.21
N HIS A 217 2.39 2.88 18.90
CA HIS A 217 2.84 4.16 18.37
C HIS A 217 1.70 5.10 17.95
N GLN A 218 0.44 4.68 17.99
CA GLN A 218 -0.72 5.44 17.52
C GLN A 218 -0.77 6.89 18.01
N LYS A 219 -0.36 7.12 19.26
CA LYS A 219 -0.40 8.43 19.93
C LYS A 219 0.91 9.21 19.81
N ASP A 220 1.92 8.65 19.16
CA ASP A 220 3.18 9.36 18.99
C ASP A 220 2.99 10.58 18.07
N PRO A 221 3.72 11.68 18.30
CA PRO A 221 3.54 12.92 17.55
C PRO A 221 4.00 12.81 16.09
N ASN A 222 4.89 11.87 15.77
CA ASN A 222 5.44 11.65 14.44
C ASN A 222 5.93 10.21 14.23
N ALA A 223 6.25 9.86 12.99
CA ALA A 223 6.76 8.56 12.60
C ALA A 223 8.28 8.56 12.31
N LEU A 224 9.02 9.48 12.90
CA LEU A 224 10.45 9.65 12.65
C LEU A 224 11.25 8.37 12.93
N ALA A 225 10.90 7.64 13.99
CA ALA A 225 11.58 6.39 14.34
C ALA A 225 11.43 5.32 13.22
N LEU A 226 10.23 5.18 12.64
CA LEU A 226 10.01 4.29 11.50
C LEU A 226 10.80 4.73 10.27
N TRP A 227 10.83 6.04 10.01
CA TRP A 227 11.57 6.60 8.89
C TRP A 227 13.09 6.39 9.02
N GLN A 228 13.65 6.67 10.18
CA GLN A 228 15.09 6.44 10.45
C GLN A 228 15.46 4.96 10.36
N TYR A 229 14.62 4.07 10.89
CA TYR A 229 14.82 2.65 10.74
C TYR A 229 14.84 2.23 9.26
N PHE A 230 13.88 2.67 8.48
CA PHE A 230 13.82 2.39 7.04
C PHE A 230 15.07 2.88 6.30
N GLN A 231 15.50 4.12 6.58
CA GLN A 231 16.73 4.67 6.02
C GLN A 231 17.95 3.82 6.39
N SER A 232 18.03 3.37 7.64
CA SER A 232 19.13 2.52 8.11
C SER A 232 19.18 1.19 7.35
N VAL A 233 18.02 0.56 7.12
CA VAL A 233 17.93 -0.67 6.30
C VAL A 233 18.45 -0.43 4.89
N ILE A 234 17.93 0.60 4.21
CA ILE A 234 18.32 0.89 2.82
C ILE A 234 19.81 1.26 2.71
N THR A 235 20.32 2.06 3.63
CA THR A 235 21.73 2.44 3.67
C THR A 235 22.61 1.22 3.89
N TRP A 236 22.24 0.33 4.83
CA TRP A 236 22.98 -0.91 5.08
C TRP A 236 23.00 -1.81 3.86
N VAL A 237 21.86 -1.99 3.16
CA VAL A 237 21.82 -2.79 1.94
C VAL A 237 22.73 -2.22 0.87
N GLY A 238 22.69 -0.90 0.65
CA GLY A 238 23.56 -0.23 -0.33
C GLY A 238 25.04 -0.28 0.03
N ALA A 239 25.36 -0.25 1.33
CA ALA A 239 26.74 -0.41 1.80
C ALA A 239 27.22 -1.86 1.70
N THR A 240 26.38 -2.84 1.98
CA THR A 240 26.75 -4.27 1.94
C THR A 240 26.86 -4.77 0.48
N PHE A 241 25.97 -4.30 -0.40
CA PHE A 241 25.87 -4.71 -1.80
C PHE A 241 25.92 -3.48 -2.72
N PRO A 242 27.11 -2.93 -2.98
CA PRO A 242 27.26 -1.68 -3.74
C PRO A 242 26.82 -1.78 -5.20
N ASN A 243 26.92 -2.97 -5.81
CA ASN A 243 26.47 -3.19 -7.17
C ASN A 243 24.95 -3.42 -7.23
N LYS A 244 24.20 -2.40 -7.61
CA LYS A 244 22.74 -2.46 -7.68
C LYS A 244 22.26 -3.38 -8.80
N ARG A 245 21.64 -4.49 -8.43
CA ARG A 245 20.99 -5.45 -9.35
C ARG A 245 19.47 -5.45 -9.08
N LYS A 246 18.82 -4.35 -9.46
CA LYS A 246 17.40 -4.09 -9.14
C LYS A 246 16.49 -5.31 -9.27
N LYS A 247 16.53 -6.03 -10.40
CA LYS A 247 15.67 -7.21 -10.64
C LYS A 247 15.86 -8.32 -9.62
N LEU A 248 17.06 -8.49 -9.08
CA LEU A 248 17.40 -9.51 -8.11
C LEU A 248 17.16 -9.03 -6.67
N MET A 249 17.30 -7.73 -6.41
CA MET A 249 17.22 -7.16 -5.08
C MET A 249 15.80 -6.77 -4.66
N GLN A 250 14.92 -6.46 -5.63
CA GLN A 250 13.55 -6.05 -5.33
C GLN A 250 12.72 -7.15 -4.67
N GLY A 251 12.08 -6.80 -3.54
CA GLY A 251 11.13 -7.67 -2.84
C GLY A 251 11.76 -8.68 -1.89
N LEU A 252 13.06 -8.59 -1.66
CA LEU A 252 13.73 -9.38 -0.62
C LEU A 252 13.39 -8.84 0.78
N PRO A 253 13.45 -9.66 1.83
CA PRO A 253 13.12 -9.28 3.19
C PRO A 253 14.28 -8.49 3.85
N TRP A 254 14.66 -7.36 3.25
CA TRP A 254 15.85 -6.60 3.64
C TRP A 254 15.87 -6.16 5.10
N GLY A 255 14.72 -5.77 5.66
CA GLY A 255 14.66 -5.41 7.08
C GLY A 255 14.93 -6.60 8.01
N GLU A 256 14.47 -7.79 7.66
CA GLU A 256 14.76 -9.01 8.45
C GLU A 256 16.24 -9.37 8.38
N LEU A 257 16.82 -9.29 7.17
CA LEU A 257 18.26 -9.51 6.97
C LEU A 257 19.09 -8.45 7.71
N PHE A 258 18.69 -7.18 7.65
CA PHE A 258 19.30 -6.10 8.42
C PHE A 258 19.27 -6.40 9.92
N ASN A 259 18.11 -6.71 10.47
CA ASN A 259 17.95 -6.98 11.91
C ASN A 259 18.88 -8.09 12.40
N LEU A 260 19.18 -9.10 11.56
CA LEU A 260 20.03 -10.24 11.90
C LEU A 260 21.53 -10.01 11.65
N HIS A 261 21.87 -9.11 10.75
CA HIS A 261 23.24 -9.02 10.24
C HIS A 261 23.88 -7.63 10.32
N LYS A 262 23.16 -6.59 10.77
CA LYS A 262 23.66 -5.20 10.82
C LYS A 262 24.95 -5.01 11.63
N ASP A 263 25.14 -5.86 12.63
CA ASP A 263 26.29 -5.78 13.54
C ASP A 263 27.45 -6.72 13.11
N LYS A 264 27.30 -7.44 11.98
CA LYS A 264 28.34 -8.33 11.45
C LYS A 264 29.26 -7.56 10.50
N ILE A 265 30.54 -7.86 10.60
CA ILE A 265 31.53 -7.39 9.62
C ILE A 265 31.40 -8.26 8.38
N LEU A 266 31.01 -7.66 7.26
CA LEU A 266 30.81 -8.35 5.98
C LEU A 266 31.86 -7.84 4.98
N ASP A 267 32.55 -8.77 4.32
CA ASP A 267 33.49 -8.41 3.25
C ASP A 267 32.74 -8.19 1.95
N GLN A 268 32.61 -6.91 1.56
CA GLN A 268 31.90 -6.49 0.35
C GLN A 268 32.47 -7.13 -0.93
N ASN A 269 33.81 -7.22 -1.03
CA ASN A 269 34.45 -7.74 -2.23
C ASN A 269 34.20 -9.25 -2.36
N ALA A 270 34.31 -9.98 -1.26
CA ALA A 270 34.02 -11.42 -1.23
C ALA A 270 32.53 -11.68 -1.55
N LEU A 271 31.61 -10.87 -1.01
CA LEU A 271 30.18 -10.99 -1.30
C LEU A 271 29.88 -10.73 -2.79
N GLU A 272 30.44 -9.65 -3.36
CA GLU A 272 30.19 -9.31 -4.78
C GLU A 272 30.78 -10.37 -5.74
N GLN A 273 31.95 -10.93 -5.42
CA GLN A 273 32.49 -12.05 -6.19
C GLN A 273 31.58 -13.27 -6.12
N SER A 274 31.16 -13.67 -4.90
CA SER A 274 30.25 -14.82 -4.72
C SER A 274 28.89 -14.59 -5.41
N ILE A 275 28.37 -13.35 -5.43
CA ILE A 275 27.14 -13.04 -6.17
C ILE A 275 27.34 -13.28 -7.65
N SER A 276 28.49 -12.83 -8.22
CA SER A 276 28.78 -13.00 -9.64
C SER A 276 28.90 -14.48 -10.01
N ASP A 277 29.64 -15.26 -9.21
CA ASP A 277 29.82 -16.68 -9.42
C ASP A 277 28.48 -17.44 -9.38
N LEU A 278 27.60 -17.14 -8.38
CA LEU A 278 26.30 -17.77 -8.24
C LEU A 278 25.27 -17.31 -9.31
N ILE A 279 25.44 -16.14 -9.88
CA ILE A 279 24.62 -15.69 -11.03
C ILE A 279 24.96 -16.49 -12.30
N GLU A 280 26.24 -16.81 -12.49
CA GLU A 280 26.73 -17.58 -13.64
C GLU A 280 26.49 -19.08 -13.49
N ASP A 281 26.30 -19.57 -12.28
CA ASP A 281 26.07 -20.98 -11.99
C ASP A 281 24.68 -21.44 -12.47
N ASP A 282 24.66 -22.33 -13.46
CA ASP A 282 23.43 -22.89 -14.04
C ASP A 282 22.63 -23.77 -13.10
N GLU A 283 23.20 -24.22 -11.98
CA GLU A 283 22.50 -25.02 -10.97
C GLU A 283 21.64 -24.15 -10.05
N VAL A 284 21.92 -22.87 -9.94
CA VAL A 284 21.14 -21.90 -9.15
C VAL A 284 19.90 -21.45 -9.92
N GLU A 285 18.74 -22.00 -9.61
CA GLU A 285 17.48 -21.63 -10.25
C GLU A 285 16.91 -20.30 -9.71
N ASN A 286 16.99 -20.07 -8.40
CA ASN A 286 16.49 -18.85 -7.78
C ASN A 286 17.60 -17.81 -7.57
N LYS A 287 17.91 -17.05 -8.61
CA LYS A 287 18.95 -16.00 -8.54
C LYS A 287 18.63 -14.88 -7.52
N LYS A 288 17.35 -14.63 -7.19
CA LYS A 288 16.99 -13.69 -6.12
C LYS A 288 17.41 -14.18 -4.74
N GLY A 289 17.38 -15.48 -4.51
CA GLY A 289 17.76 -16.08 -3.24
C GLY A 289 19.25 -16.01 -2.90
N ILE A 290 20.11 -15.63 -3.86
CA ILE A 290 21.57 -15.50 -3.67
C ILE A 290 21.89 -14.60 -2.47
N TYR A 291 21.26 -13.44 -2.36
CA TYR A 291 21.50 -12.50 -1.24
C TYR A 291 21.14 -13.10 0.11
N GLN A 292 20.01 -13.83 0.19
CA GLN A 292 19.60 -14.51 1.42
C GLN A 292 20.55 -15.65 1.75
N TYR A 293 20.97 -16.43 0.76
CA TYR A 293 21.95 -17.51 0.93
C TYR A 293 23.27 -16.98 1.47
N LEU A 294 23.85 -15.96 0.87
CA LEU A 294 25.15 -15.42 1.28
C LEU A 294 25.14 -14.86 2.71
N LEU A 295 24.01 -14.31 3.15
CA LEU A 295 23.88 -13.79 4.51
C LEU A 295 23.57 -14.87 5.54
N THR A 296 22.79 -15.92 5.17
CA THR A 296 22.27 -16.92 6.12
C THR A 296 22.96 -18.29 6.04
N GLY A 297 23.63 -18.59 4.92
CA GLY A 297 24.23 -19.90 4.65
C GLY A 297 23.24 -20.99 4.25
N HIS A 298 21.94 -20.68 4.06
CA HIS A 298 20.91 -21.68 3.79
C HIS A 298 20.69 -21.90 2.28
N GLU A 299 21.12 -23.04 1.74
CA GLU A 299 21.00 -23.40 0.32
C GLU A 299 19.56 -23.46 -0.20
N LYS A 300 18.55 -23.62 0.68
CA LYS A 300 17.13 -23.58 0.30
C LYS A 300 16.73 -22.33 -0.48
N TYR A 301 17.44 -21.21 -0.28
CA TYR A 301 17.16 -19.96 -0.99
C TYR A 301 17.61 -19.99 -2.45
N LEU A 302 18.58 -20.84 -2.81
CA LEU A 302 19.09 -20.96 -4.17
C LEU A 302 18.17 -21.79 -5.08
N SER A 303 17.31 -22.63 -4.49
CA SER A 303 16.48 -23.61 -5.23
C SER A 303 17.35 -24.36 -6.24
N LEU A 304 18.40 -25.01 -5.73
CA LEU A 304 19.35 -25.73 -6.57
C LEU A 304 18.62 -26.73 -7.47
N ARG A 305 19.07 -26.83 -8.68
CA ARG A 305 18.44 -27.65 -9.72
C ARG A 305 18.41 -29.11 -9.32
N ALA A 306 17.22 -29.65 -9.09
CA ALA A 306 17.08 -31.08 -8.89
C ALA A 306 17.42 -31.83 -10.18
N PHE A 307 18.13 -32.93 -10.08
CA PHE A 307 18.40 -33.78 -11.23
C PHE A 307 17.09 -34.18 -11.90
N LYS A 308 17.03 -34.02 -13.24
CA LYS A 308 15.89 -34.51 -14.02
C LYS A 308 15.81 -36.01 -13.89
N GLU A 309 14.62 -36.57 -13.88
CA GLU A 309 14.36 -38.01 -13.79
C GLU A 309 15.26 -38.83 -14.72
N LYS A 310 15.48 -38.35 -15.94
CA LYS A 310 16.41 -38.96 -16.92
C LYS A 310 17.87 -38.95 -16.46
N GLN A 311 18.29 -37.94 -15.71
CA GLN A 311 19.66 -37.85 -15.17
C GLN A 311 19.81 -38.79 -13.96
N MET A 312 18.77 -38.85 -13.10
CA MET A 312 18.72 -39.80 -11.97
C MET A 312 18.74 -41.26 -12.47
N GLN A 313 17.94 -41.58 -13.50
CA GLN A 313 17.95 -42.91 -14.13
C GLN A 313 19.30 -43.26 -14.73
N LYS A 314 19.96 -42.32 -15.41
CA LYS A 314 21.28 -42.52 -15.98
C LYS A 314 22.35 -42.76 -14.88
N ALA A 315 22.30 -41.95 -13.81
CA ALA A 315 23.19 -42.14 -12.64
C ALA A 315 22.95 -43.48 -11.98
N TYR A 316 21.70 -43.88 -11.74
CA TYR A 316 21.31 -45.17 -11.20
C TYR A 316 21.84 -46.33 -12.07
N GLN A 317 21.68 -46.26 -13.39
CA GLN A 317 22.20 -47.26 -14.33
C GLN A 317 23.72 -47.34 -14.30
N ASN A 318 24.42 -46.19 -14.33
CA ASN A 318 25.87 -46.13 -14.29
C ASN A 318 26.47 -46.69 -12.98
N GLN A 319 25.72 -46.55 -11.89
CA GLN A 319 26.11 -47.05 -10.56
C GLN A 319 25.56 -48.45 -10.29
N SER A 320 24.86 -49.07 -11.24
CA SER A 320 24.20 -50.38 -11.08
C SER A 320 23.31 -50.48 -9.84
N GLY A 321 22.67 -49.34 -9.46
CA GLY A 321 21.79 -49.22 -8.30
C GLY A 321 22.50 -49.26 -6.95
N ILE A 322 23.84 -49.10 -6.92
CA ILE A 322 24.63 -49.14 -5.69
C ILE A 322 25.19 -47.76 -5.38
N CYS A 323 24.99 -47.28 -4.15
CA CYS A 323 25.56 -46.03 -3.70
C CYS A 323 27.10 -46.11 -3.60
N PRO A 324 27.88 -45.28 -4.31
CA PRO A 324 29.33 -45.34 -4.25
C PRO A 324 29.91 -44.87 -2.92
N SER A 325 29.11 -44.23 -2.06
CA SER A 325 29.54 -43.73 -0.74
C SER A 325 29.34 -44.74 0.38
N CYS A 326 28.20 -45.45 0.39
CA CYS A 326 27.90 -46.43 1.46
C CYS A 326 27.81 -47.88 0.97
N ASN A 327 27.92 -48.15 -0.32
CA ASN A 327 27.78 -49.46 -0.97
C ASN A 327 26.42 -50.16 -0.73
N GLU A 328 25.40 -49.41 -0.39
CA GLU A 328 24.03 -49.91 -0.23
C GLU A 328 23.23 -49.75 -1.56
N HIS A 329 22.25 -50.64 -1.77
CA HIS A 329 21.29 -50.50 -2.87
C HIS A 329 20.32 -49.33 -2.63
N PHE A 330 20.08 -48.53 -3.67
CA PHE A 330 19.04 -47.50 -3.66
C PHE A 330 17.64 -48.10 -3.64
#